data_feab26e72f192b42b79156b734b2cc53
#
_entry.id   feab26e72f192b42b79156b734b2cc53
#
_cell.length_a   1.000
_cell.length_b   1.000
_cell.length_c   1.000
_cell.angle_alpha   90.00
_cell.angle_beta   90.00
_cell.angle_gamma   90.00
#
_symmetry.space_group_name_H-M   'P 1'
#
loop_
_entity.id
_entity.type
_entity.pdbx_description
1 polymer ?
#
loop_
_entity_poly.entity_id
_entity_poly.type
_entity_poly.pdbx_seq_one_letter_code
_entity_poly.pdbx_strand_id
1 'polypeptide(L)'
;LYLSPNTNDNEEWQATIRHIAIEGHCFFVNCDMVFTRDMYPAGLHCPEEIGRLPDIVCRGGSCVVDPYGHYVTQPVWDREAIICADLDLTQVPRSRMEFDGCGHYARPDVLKLTVDDR
;
A
#
# COMPACT_ATOMS: atom_id res chain seq x y z
N LEU A 1 2.77 -0.39 -12.16
CA LEU A 1 2.54 0.40 -10.94
C LEU A 1 1.29 -0.11 -10.23
N TYR A 2 1.38 -0.32 -8.92
CA TYR A 2 0.26 -0.62 -8.06
C TYR A 2 -0.04 0.61 -7.20
N LEU A 3 -1.19 1.23 -7.40
CA LEU A 3 -1.62 2.41 -6.67
C LEU A 3 -2.61 2.00 -5.59
N SER A 4 -2.30 2.31 -4.34
CA SER A 4 -3.07 1.87 -3.17
C SER A 4 -3.42 3.05 -2.26
N PRO A 5 -4.56 3.71 -2.48
CA PRO A 5 -5.13 4.59 -1.47
C PRO A 5 -5.76 3.73 -0.37
N ASN A 6 -5.39 3.96 0.88
CA ASN A 6 -5.91 3.19 2.01
C ASN A 6 -5.83 3.95 3.35
N THR A 7 -6.20 3.27 4.44
CA THR A 7 -6.22 3.82 5.79
C THR A 7 -5.53 2.89 6.80
N ASN A 8 -4.68 1.97 6.33
CA ASN A 8 -3.96 1.05 7.19
C ASN A 8 -2.67 1.68 7.69
N ASP A 9 -2.70 2.23 8.86
CA ASP A 9 -1.66 3.03 9.49
C ASP A 9 -0.77 2.26 10.48
N ASN A 10 -0.66 0.95 10.32
CA ASN A 10 0.16 0.09 11.17
C ASN A 10 1.43 -0.41 10.45
N GLU A 11 2.41 -0.82 11.24
CA GLU A 11 3.69 -1.32 10.72
C GLU A 11 3.53 -2.67 10.01
N GLU A 12 2.56 -3.48 10.41
CA GLU A 12 2.26 -4.77 9.79
C GLU A 12 1.82 -4.58 8.34
N TRP A 13 1.10 -3.51 8.04
CA TRP A 13 0.70 -3.17 6.67
C TRP A 13 1.90 -2.86 5.78
N GLN A 14 2.97 -2.30 6.34
CA GLN A 14 4.21 -2.07 5.60
C GLN A 14 4.85 -3.38 5.13
N ALA A 15 4.72 -4.47 5.89
CA ALA A 15 5.16 -5.80 5.45
C ALA A 15 4.31 -6.28 4.26
N THR A 16 3.00 -6.09 4.30
CA THR A 16 2.07 -6.43 3.21
C THR A 16 2.37 -5.65 1.93
N ILE A 17 2.61 -4.34 2.02
CA ILE A 17 2.99 -3.49 0.88
C ILE A 17 4.24 -4.03 0.19
N ARG A 18 5.27 -4.35 0.95
CA ARG A 18 6.53 -4.89 0.44
C ARG A 18 6.33 -6.27 -0.19
N HIS A 19 5.51 -7.12 0.43
CA HIS A 19 5.16 -8.42 -0.12
C HIS A 19 4.45 -8.30 -1.46
N ILE A 20 3.45 -7.43 -1.57
CA ILE A 20 2.72 -7.21 -2.83
C ILE A 20 3.66 -6.69 -3.93
N ALA A 21 4.59 -5.79 -3.60
CA ALA A 21 5.57 -5.27 -4.55
C ALA A 21 6.46 -6.39 -5.11
N ILE A 22 6.94 -7.30 -4.25
CA ILE A 22 7.77 -8.44 -4.62
C ILE A 22 6.98 -9.45 -5.46
N GLU A 23 5.84 -9.92 -4.96
CA GLU A 23 5.01 -10.93 -5.63
C GLU A 23 4.42 -10.42 -6.97
N GLY A 24 4.04 -9.14 -7.00
CA GLY A 24 3.48 -8.50 -8.19
C GLY A 24 4.52 -7.97 -9.17
N HIS A 25 5.82 -8.04 -8.85
CA HIS A 25 6.91 -7.45 -9.63
C HIS A 25 6.59 -6.02 -10.08
N CYS A 26 6.18 -5.18 -9.16
CA CYS A 26 5.72 -3.83 -9.47
C CYS A 26 6.16 -2.82 -8.41
N PHE A 27 6.24 -1.56 -8.82
CA PHE A 27 6.30 -0.48 -7.84
C PHE A 27 4.96 -0.37 -7.13
N PHE A 28 4.98 -0.33 -5.81
CA PHE A 28 3.82 -0.10 -4.97
C PHE A 28 3.84 1.34 -4.45
N VAL A 29 2.83 2.11 -4.81
CA VAL A 29 2.64 3.49 -4.36
C VAL A 29 1.52 3.50 -3.34
N ASN A 30 1.90 3.58 -2.08
CA ASN A 30 0.97 3.63 -0.95
C ASN A 30 0.63 5.08 -0.61
N CYS A 31 -0.65 5.38 -0.56
CA CYS A 31 -1.16 6.67 -0.12
C CYS A 31 -2.12 6.47 1.05
N ASP A 32 -1.62 6.67 2.26
CA ASP A 32 -2.40 6.60 3.48
C ASP A 32 -2.81 8.00 3.95
N MET A 33 -4.01 8.09 4.49
CA MET A 33 -4.48 9.32 5.09
C MET A 33 -3.83 9.57 6.45
N VAL A 34 -3.61 10.83 6.78
CA VAL A 34 -3.41 11.28 8.16
C VAL A 34 -4.72 11.89 8.64
N PHE A 35 -5.19 11.47 9.79
CA PHE A 35 -6.46 11.94 10.34
C PHE A 35 -6.38 12.10 11.84
N THR A 36 -6.76 13.28 12.32
CA THR A 36 -6.77 13.61 13.74
C THR A 36 -8.20 13.74 14.27
N ARG A 37 -8.36 13.60 15.57
CA ARG A 37 -9.68 13.66 16.22
C ARG A 37 -10.41 14.97 15.97
N ASP A 38 -9.72 16.08 15.88
CA ASP A 38 -10.29 17.41 15.64
C ASP A 38 -10.78 17.62 14.20
N MET A 39 -10.41 16.72 13.26
CA MET A 39 -10.93 16.73 11.90
C MET A 39 -12.37 16.19 11.79
N TYR A 40 -12.90 15.54 12.83
CA TYR A 40 -14.29 15.13 12.83
C TYR A 40 -15.23 16.34 12.82
N PRO A 41 -16.25 16.36 11.95
CA PRO A 41 -17.19 17.47 11.90
C PRO A 41 -17.93 17.67 13.22
N ALA A 42 -18.07 18.92 13.65
CA ALA A 42 -18.93 19.26 14.78
C ALA A 42 -20.40 18.89 14.46
N GLY A 43 -21.09 18.27 15.39
CA GLY A 43 -22.49 17.90 15.24
C GLY A 43 -22.76 16.47 14.80
N LEU A 44 -21.73 15.61 14.76
CA LEU A 44 -21.95 14.16 14.67
C LEU A 44 -22.72 13.66 15.91
N HIS A 45 -23.59 12.66 15.70
CA HIS A 45 -24.46 12.10 16.77
C HIS A 45 -23.72 11.16 17.75
N CYS A 46 -22.37 11.18 17.77
CA CYS A 46 -21.53 10.32 18.60
C CYS A 46 -20.37 11.10 19.28
N PRO A 47 -20.65 12.22 19.98
CA PRO A 47 -19.58 13.06 20.55
C PRO A 47 -18.77 12.36 21.64
N GLU A 48 -19.39 11.43 22.38
CA GLU A 48 -18.70 10.69 23.45
C GLU A 48 -17.71 9.69 22.88
N GLU A 49 -18.07 8.99 21.82
CA GLU A 49 -17.21 8.03 21.12
C GLU A 49 -16.01 8.75 20.49
N ILE A 50 -16.25 9.88 19.82
CA ILE A 50 -15.19 10.71 19.25
C ILE A 50 -14.25 11.21 20.36
N GLY A 51 -14.78 11.64 21.49
CA GLY A 51 -13.99 12.11 22.63
C GLY A 51 -13.05 11.05 23.25
N ARG A 52 -13.34 9.77 23.02
CA ARG A 52 -12.50 8.64 23.46
C ARG A 52 -11.39 8.25 22.47
N LEU A 53 -11.44 8.77 21.23
CA LEU A 53 -10.41 8.49 20.24
C LEU A 53 -9.08 9.15 20.63
N PRO A 54 -7.94 8.59 20.21
CA PRO A 54 -6.65 9.24 20.36
C PRO A 54 -6.61 10.55 19.56
N ASP A 55 -5.65 11.42 19.86
CA ASP A 55 -5.49 12.68 19.13
C ASP A 55 -5.17 12.43 17.65
N ILE A 56 -4.29 11.47 17.37
CA ILE A 56 -4.03 10.96 16.01
C ILE A 56 -4.83 9.67 15.85
N VAL A 57 -5.83 9.70 14.96
CA VAL A 57 -6.73 8.57 14.68
C VAL A 57 -6.17 7.68 13.57
N CYS A 58 -5.53 8.30 12.58
CA CYS A 58 -4.83 7.59 11.51
C CYS A 58 -3.49 8.29 11.27
N ARG A 59 -2.41 7.51 11.36
CA ARG A 59 -1.04 8.01 11.39
C ARG A 59 -0.43 8.24 10.01
N GLY A 60 -1.06 7.72 8.96
CA GLY A 60 -0.47 7.71 7.63
C GLY A 60 0.37 6.47 7.37
N GLY A 61 1.56 6.64 6.80
CA GLY A 61 2.44 5.55 6.38
C GLY A 61 2.63 5.52 4.86
N SER A 62 2.29 6.63 4.19
CA SER A 62 2.49 6.76 2.74
C SER A 62 3.94 6.54 2.36
N CYS A 63 4.18 5.71 1.34
CA CYS A 63 5.51 5.36 0.87
C CYS A 63 5.50 4.87 -0.57
N VAL A 64 6.68 4.69 -1.15
CA VAL A 64 6.87 4.02 -2.43
C VAL A 64 7.86 2.87 -2.25
N VAL A 65 7.50 1.71 -2.77
CA VAL A 65 8.31 0.48 -2.71
C VAL A 65 8.63 0.01 -4.13
N ASP A 66 9.85 -0.45 -4.34
CA ASP A 66 10.31 -1.00 -5.61
C ASP A 66 9.89 -2.47 -5.81
N PRO A 67 10.04 -3.05 -7.02
CA PRO A 67 9.69 -4.44 -7.30
C PRO A 67 10.48 -5.50 -6.50
N TYR A 68 11.51 -5.10 -5.76
CA TYR A 68 12.31 -5.97 -4.90
C TYR A 68 11.95 -5.83 -3.41
N GLY A 69 10.95 -4.99 -3.11
CA GLY A 69 10.49 -4.76 -1.74
C GLY A 69 11.32 -3.75 -0.95
N HIS A 70 12.19 -2.96 -1.60
CA HIS A 70 12.92 -1.89 -0.95
C HIS A 70 12.15 -0.58 -1.01
N TYR A 71 12.24 0.21 0.05
CA TYR A 71 11.65 1.53 0.05
C TYR A 71 12.43 2.49 -0.86
N VAL A 72 11.75 3.01 -1.89
CA VAL A 72 12.22 4.16 -2.69
C VAL A 72 12.05 5.44 -1.86
N THR A 73 10.90 5.54 -1.18
CA THR A 73 10.68 6.55 -0.14
C THR A 73 10.22 5.86 1.13
N GLN A 74 10.81 6.26 2.27
CA GLN A 74 10.43 5.71 3.57
C GLN A 74 8.99 6.10 3.93
N PRO A 75 8.28 5.29 4.73
CA PRO A 75 6.95 5.64 5.23
C PRO A 75 6.96 6.98 5.99
N VAL A 76 6.01 7.83 5.65
CA VAL A 76 5.80 9.12 6.33
C VAL A 76 4.65 8.99 7.31
N TRP A 77 4.97 9.20 8.60
CA TRP A 77 4.04 9.06 9.70
C TRP A 77 3.70 10.38 10.36
N ASP A 78 2.51 10.45 10.95
CA ASP A 78 2.03 11.49 11.86
C ASP A 78 2.04 12.92 11.29
N ARG A 79 2.06 13.04 9.98
CA ARG A 79 2.02 14.34 9.28
C ARG A 79 1.53 14.23 7.85
N GLU A 80 0.89 15.28 7.37
CA GLU A 80 0.61 15.45 5.95
C GLU A 80 1.89 15.77 5.17
N ALA A 81 2.04 15.16 3.99
CA ALA A 81 3.17 15.41 3.12
C ALA A 81 2.84 15.10 1.65
N ILE A 82 3.53 15.79 0.74
CA ILE A 82 3.63 15.40 -0.66
C ILE A 82 4.94 14.64 -0.82
N ILE A 83 4.85 13.39 -1.30
CA ILE A 83 5.99 12.51 -1.51
C ILE A 83 6.23 12.40 -3.01
N CYS A 84 7.45 12.68 -3.46
CA CYS A 84 7.88 12.50 -4.84
C CYS A 84 8.96 11.41 -4.91
N ALA A 85 8.91 10.59 -5.96
CA ALA A 85 9.89 9.54 -6.21
C ALA A 85 10.15 9.40 -7.71
N ASP A 86 11.42 9.23 -8.07
CA ASP A 86 11.81 8.82 -9.41
C ASP A 86 11.84 7.29 -9.49
N LEU A 87 11.14 6.73 -10.48
CA LEU A 87 10.97 5.30 -10.63
C LEU A 87 11.69 4.79 -11.87
N ASP A 88 12.69 3.92 -11.67
CA ASP A 88 13.33 3.20 -12.78
C ASP A 88 12.45 2.00 -13.19
N LEU A 89 11.57 2.21 -14.16
CA LEU A 89 10.66 1.18 -14.64
C LEU A 89 11.36 -0.04 -15.26
N THR A 90 12.67 0.04 -15.55
CA THR A 90 13.44 -1.12 -16.03
C THR A 90 13.61 -2.20 -14.96
N GLN A 91 13.40 -1.87 -13.70
CA GLN A 91 13.39 -2.83 -12.60
C GLN A 91 12.23 -3.84 -12.70
N VAL A 92 11.09 -3.45 -13.28
CA VAL A 92 9.92 -4.33 -13.41
C VAL A 92 10.22 -5.59 -14.25
N PRO A 93 10.70 -5.49 -15.50
CA PRO A 93 11.07 -6.69 -16.26
C PRO A 93 12.27 -7.44 -15.65
N ARG A 94 13.19 -6.74 -14.99
CA ARG A 94 14.33 -7.39 -14.33
C ARG A 94 13.92 -8.26 -13.15
N SER A 95 12.99 -7.78 -12.29
CA SER A 95 12.52 -8.54 -11.14
C SER A 95 11.79 -9.83 -11.54
N ARG A 96 11.09 -9.83 -12.68
CA ARG A 96 10.44 -11.03 -13.24
C ARG A 96 11.40 -12.14 -13.65
N MET A 97 12.67 -11.80 -13.88
CA MET A 97 13.70 -12.81 -14.18
C MET A 97 14.06 -13.66 -12.96
N GLU A 98 13.79 -13.18 -11.76
CA GLU A 98 14.05 -13.94 -10.52
C GLU A 98 12.94 -14.95 -10.23
N PHE A 99 11.69 -14.54 -10.43
CA PHE A 99 10.54 -15.41 -10.20
C PHE A 99 9.34 -14.96 -11.06
N ASP A 100 9.01 -15.76 -12.08
CA ASP A 100 7.87 -15.48 -12.97
C ASP A 100 6.67 -16.38 -12.62
N GLY A 101 6.00 -16.03 -11.52
CA GLY A 101 4.89 -16.81 -10.97
C GLY A 101 3.68 -16.92 -11.91
N CYS A 102 3.46 -15.93 -12.77
CA CYS A 102 2.34 -15.92 -13.73
C CYS A 102 2.71 -16.48 -15.12
N GLY A 103 4.01 -16.66 -15.39
CA GLY A 103 4.54 -17.16 -16.66
C GLY A 103 5.15 -18.56 -16.51
N HIS A 104 6.47 -18.62 -16.40
CA HIS A 104 7.23 -19.88 -16.41
C HIS A 104 6.82 -20.87 -15.30
N TYR A 105 6.49 -20.35 -14.11
CA TYR A 105 6.12 -21.19 -12.95
C TYR A 105 4.60 -21.44 -12.85
N ALA A 106 3.80 -20.90 -13.74
CA ALA A 106 2.37 -21.14 -13.75
C ALA A 106 2.05 -22.62 -14.00
N ARG A 107 1.08 -23.16 -13.27
CA ARG A 107 0.65 -24.55 -13.35
C ARG A 107 -0.83 -24.64 -13.80
N PRO A 108 -1.15 -24.29 -15.07
CA PRO A 108 -2.52 -24.37 -15.61
C PRO A 108 -3.02 -25.81 -15.74
N ASP A 109 -2.12 -26.80 -15.67
CA ASP A 109 -2.42 -28.22 -15.59
C ASP A 109 -3.03 -28.63 -14.24
N VAL A 110 -2.72 -27.88 -13.17
CA VAL A 110 -3.18 -28.15 -11.79
C VAL A 110 -4.23 -27.13 -11.33
N LEU A 111 -4.00 -25.84 -11.63
CA LEU A 111 -4.83 -24.73 -11.17
C LEU A 111 -5.56 -24.09 -12.35
N LYS A 112 -6.89 -23.98 -12.25
CA LYS A 112 -7.72 -23.32 -13.24
C LYS A 112 -8.42 -22.13 -12.60
N LEU A 113 -8.18 -20.93 -13.14
CA LEU A 113 -8.92 -19.72 -12.79
C LEU A 113 -10.00 -19.50 -13.85
N THR A 114 -11.24 -19.37 -13.43
CA THR A 114 -12.36 -18.92 -14.28
C THR A 114 -12.83 -17.56 -13.78
N VAL A 115 -12.99 -16.62 -14.70
CA VAL A 115 -13.52 -15.29 -14.38
C VAL A 115 -14.85 -15.16 -15.14
N ASP A 116 -15.93 -14.83 -14.42
CA ASP A 116 -17.20 -14.44 -15.03
C ASP A 116 -17.14 -12.93 -15.29
N ASP A 117 -17.05 -12.55 -16.55
CA ASP A 117 -16.93 -11.17 -17.04
C ASP A 117 -18.23 -10.63 -17.66
N ARG A 118 -19.36 -11.26 -17.37
CA ARG A 118 -20.70 -10.86 -17.84
C ARG A 118 -21.31 -9.78 -16.98
#